data_ed7b83cb1043185d073955ece25d18b6
#
_entry.id   ed7b83cb1043185d073955ece25d18b6
#
_cell.length_a   1.000
_cell.length_b   1.000
_cell.length_c   1.000
_cell.angle_alpha   90.00
_cell.angle_beta   90.00
_cell.angle_gamma   90.00
#
_symmetry.space_group_name_H-M   'P 1'
#
loop_
_entity.id
_entity.type
_entity.pdbx_description
1 polymer ?
#
loop_
_entity_poly.entity_id
_entity_poly.type
_entity_poly.pdbx_seq_one_letter_code
_entity_poly.pdbx_strand_id
1 'polypeptide(L)'
;MITFEIIILVFFSYLTGAFPSAVWVGKLFYNIDVREYGSGNAGATNTFRVLGKRAGIPVLLMDVFKGWLVVNYVYFISDVSLFNNELLFESKLVFGISAVIGHLFPIYTGFRGGKGIATMLGLLIGLHFQAALFSFFIFILVCLISRYISLSSIIASISFPFFV
;
A
#
# COMPACT_ATOMS: atom_id res chain seq x y z
N MET A 1 -3.75 -16.39 23.64
CA MET A 1 -4.85 -16.18 22.67
C MET A 1 -4.53 -15.01 21.76
N ILE A 2 -4.28 -13.82 22.28
CA ILE A 2 -3.91 -12.59 21.51
C ILE A 2 -2.76 -12.83 20.52
N THR A 3 -1.69 -13.52 20.91
CA THR A 3 -0.53 -13.80 20.04
C THR A 3 -0.93 -14.64 18.80
N PHE A 4 -1.84 -15.58 18.97
CA PHE A 4 -2.33 -16.42 17.86
C PHE A 4 -3.19 -15.62 16.87
N GLU A 5 -4.06 -14.74 17.37
CA GLU A 5 -4.87 -13.83 16.55
C GLU A 5 -3.97 -12.88 15.73
N ILE A 6 -2.93 -12.31 16.34
CA ILE A 6 -1.97 -11.46 15.64
C ILE A 6 -1.28 -12.22 14.50
N ILE A 7 -0.81 -13.44 14.74
CA ILE A 7 -0.16 -14.27 13.69
C ILE A 7 -1.10 -14.52 12.51
N ILE A 8 -2.35 -14.86 12.79
CA ILE A 8 -3.36 -15.05 11.75
C ILE A 8 -3.60 -13.77 10.97
N LEU A 9 -3.73 -12.63 11.66
CA LEU A 9 -3.98 -11.34 11.01
C LEU A 9 -2.76 -10.85 10.20
N VAL A 10 -1.54 -11.13 10.62
CA VAL A 10 -0.32 -10.90 9.83
C VAL A 10 -0.36 -11.68 8.52
N PHE A 11 -0.75 -12.96 8.58
CA PHE A 11 -0.89 -13.78 7.39
C PHE A 11 -1.97 -13.25 6.44
N PHE A 12 -3.15 -12.89 6.97
CA PHE A 12 -4.22 -12.29 6.15
C PHE A 12 -3.82 -10.90 5.61
N SER A 13 -3.05 -10.12 6.35
CA SER A 13 -2.51 -8.84 5.89
C SER A 13 -1.59 -9.02 4.69
N TYR A 14 -0.73 -10.04 4.71
CA TYR A 14 0.09 -10.41 3.55
C TYR A 14 -0.79 -10.78 2.35
N LEU A 15 -1.78 -11.65 2.53
CA LEU A 15 -2.68 -12.06 1.44
C LEU A 15 -3.46 -10.89 0.84
N THR A 16 -3.96 -10.00 1.69
CA THR A 16 -4.64 -8.76 1.25
C THR A 16 -3.70 -7.84 0.48
N GLY A 17 -2.48 -7.64 0.98
CA GLY A 17 -1.44 -6.88 0.30
C GLY A 17 -1.03 -7.48 -1.03
N ALA A 18 -0.98 -8.82 -1.10
CA ALA A 18 -0.62 -9.59 -2.29
C ALA A 18 -1.66 -9.50 -3.43
N PHE A 19 -2.86 -8.95 -3.16
CA PHE A 19 -3.87 -8.74 -4.20
C PHE A 19 -3.31 -7.90 -5.35
N PRO A 20 -3.20 -8.47 -6.58
CA PRO A 20 -2.45 -7.85 -7.67
C PRO A 20 -3.33 -6.94 -8.53
N SER A 21 -3.79 -5.83 -7.96
CA SER A 21 -4.74 -4.88 -8.58
C SER A 21 -4.37 -4.49 -10.01
N ALA A 22 -3.11 -4.15 -10.28
CA ALA A 22 -2.65 -3.74 -11.61
C ALA A 22 -2.76 -4.87 -12.64
N VAL A 23 -2.39 -6.10 -12.25
CA VAL A 23 -2.45 -7.28 -13.14
C VAL A 23 -3.90 -7.65 -13.41
N TRP A 24 -4.75 -7.62 -12.38
CA TRP A 24 -6.16 -7.98 -12.54
C TRP A 24 -6.92 -6.95 -13.37
N VAL A 25 -6.73 -5.66 -13.11
CA VAL A 25 -7.34 -4.61 -13.94
C VAL A 25 -6.87 -4.73 -15.39
N GLY A 26 -5.57 -4.94 -15.63
CA GLY A 26 -5.04 -5.12 -16.97
C GLY A 26 -5.63 -6.33 -17.70
N LYS A 27 -5.68 -7.49 -17.03
CA LYS A 27 -6.19 -8.73 -17.64
C LYS A 27 -7.70 -8.72 -17.85
N LEU A 28 -8.48 -8.27 -16.84
CA LEU A 28 -9.95 -8.34 -16.89
C LEU A 28 -10.57 -7.30 -17.82
N PHE A 29 -10.02 -6.10 -17.90
CA PHE A 29 -10.64 -5.00 -18.65
C PHE A 29 -9.91 -4.63 -19.94
N TYR A 30 -8.64 -5.04 -20.10
CA TYR A 30 -7.80 -4.66 -21.23
C TYR A 30 -7.15 -5.85 -21.94
N ASN A 31 -7.34 -7.09 -21.44
CA ASN A 31 -6.77 -8.33 -21.98
C ASN A 31 -5.22 -8.33 -22.08
N ILE A 32 -4.53 -7.58 -21.23
CA ILE A 32 -3.07 -7.54 -21.19
C ILE A 32 -2.52 -7.71 -19.78
N ASP A 33 -1.31 -8.24 -19.66
CA ASP A 33 -0.55 -8.21 -18.42
C ASP A 33 0.36 -6.96 -18.43
N VAL A 34 0.08 -6.01 -17.53
CA VAL A 34 0.83 -4.75 -17.45
C VAL A 34 2.32 -4.93 -17.18
N ARG A 35 2.75 -6.12 -16.71
CA ARG A 35 4.14 -6.47 -16.44
C ARG A 35 4.94 -6.77 -17.71
N GLU A 36 4.28 -6.98 -18.84
CA GLU A 36 4.90 -7.20 -20.14
C GLU A 36 5.18 -5.89 -20.88
N TYR A 37 4.72 -4.75 -20.32
CA TYR A 37 4.80 -3.44 -20.96
C TYR A 37 5.39 -2.37 -20.06
N GLY A 38 5.89 -1.29 -20.65
CA GLY A 38 6.40 -0.12 -19.94
C GLY A 38 7.60 -0.44 -19.06
N SER A 39 7.47 -0.27 -17.73
CA SER A 39 8.53 -0.57 -16.78
C SER A 39 8.55 -2.01 -16.27
N GLY A 40 7.60 -2.83 -16.69
CA GLY A 40 7.46 -4.21 -16.21
C GLY A 40 6.94 -4.34 -14.77
N ASN A 41 6.56 -3.24 -14.13
CA ASN A 41 6.16 -3.21 -12.72
C ASN A 41 4.64 -3.36 -12.58
N ALA A 42 4.19 -4.17 -11.60
CA ALA A 42 2.77 -4.41 -11.32
C ALA A 42 2.17 -3.35 -10.38
N GLY A 43 2.34 -2.07 -10.67
CA GLY A 43 1.83 -0.98 -9.83
C GLY A 43 1.16 0.14 -10.62
N ALA A 44 0.47 1.03 -9.89
CA ALA A 44 -0.33 2.12 -10.46
C ALA A 44 0.45 2.97 -11.48
N THR A 45 1.70 3.35 -11.20
CA THR A 45 2.51 4.19 -12.11
C THR A 45 2.71 3.55 -13.49
N ASN A 46 2.97 2.23 -13.53
CA ASN A 46 3.08 1.53 -14.80
C ASN A 46 1.72 1.39 -15.49
N THR A 47 0.67 1.13 -14.71
CA THR A 47 -0.70 1.07 -15.22
C THR A 47 -1.13 2.42 -15.84
N PHE A 48 -0.79 3.54 -15.22
CA PHE A 48 -1.00 4.88 -15.82
C PHE A 48 -0.28 5.04 -17.15
N ARG A 49 0.97 4.54 -17.23
CA ARG A 49 1.79 4.64 -18.45
C ARG A 49 1.25 3.78 -19.59
N VAL A 50 0.83 2.55 -19.30
CA VAL A 50 0.45 1.55 -20.30
C VAL A 50 -1.03 1.66 -20.69
N LEU A 51 -1.92 1.86 -19.71
CA LEU A 51 -3.38 1.82 -19.88
C LEU A 51 -4.08 3.18 -19.68
N GLY A 52 -3.30 4.21 -19.28
CA GLY A 52 -3.84 5.54 -19.05
C GLY A 52 -4.59 5.70 -17.72
N LYS A 53 -5.22 6.88 -17.59
CA LYS A 53 -5.84 7.31 -16.32
C LYS A 53 -7.03 6.43 -15.90
N ARG A 54 -7.81 5.94 -16.85
CA ARG A 54 -9.00 5.12 -16.57
C ARG A 54 -8.69 3.82 -15.82
N ALA A 55 -7.54 3.22 -16.10
CA ALA A 55 -7.06 2.03 -15.39
C ALA A 55 -6.18 2.38 -14.18
N GLY A 56 -5.31 3.39 -14.32
CA GLY A 56 -4.34 3.76 -13.30
C GLY A 56 -4.97 4.30 -12.02
N ILE A 57 -6.08 5.08 -12.11
CA ILE A 57 -6.77 5.61 -10.93
C ILE A 57 -7.38 4.48 -10.07
N PRO A 58 -8.21 3.55 -10.62
CA PRO A 58 -8.70 2.42 -9.84
C PRO A 58 -7.58 1.60 -9.19
N VAL A 59 -6.50 1.30 -9.92
CA VAL A 59 -5.37 0.55 -9.37
C VAL A 59 -4.73 1.30 -8.20
N LEU A 60 -4.50 2.61 -8.34
CA LEU A 60 -3.97 3.43 -7.26
C LEU A 60 -4.85 3.38 -6.01
N LEU A 61 -6.16 3.58 -6.20
CA LEU A 61 -7.12 3.56 -5.09
C LEU A 61 -7.19 2.20 -4.41
N MET A 62 -7.18 1.10 -5.17
CA MET A 62 -7.16 -0.26 -4.62
C MET A 62 -5.88 -0.54 -3.84
N ASP A 63 -4.72 -0.09 -4.33
CA ASP A 63 -3.43 -0.27 -3.66
C ASP A 63 -3.34 0.56 -2.37
N VAL A 64 -3.87 1.79 -2.34
CA VAL A 64 -3.98 2.60 -1.11
C VAL A 64 -4.98 1.96 -0.14
N PHE A 65 -6.15 1.56 -0.64
CA PHE A 65 -7.21 0.99 0.19
C PHE A 65 -6.76 -0.30 0.91
N LYS A 66 -6.06 -1.22 0.21
CA LYS A 66 -5.59 -2.44 0.86
C LYS A 66 -4.57 -2.18 1.98
N GLY A 67 -3.70 -1.16 1.83
CA GLY A 67 -2.78 -0.73 2.88
C GLY A 67 -3.49 -0.15 4.09
N TRP A 68 -4.50 0.69 3.87
CA TRP A 68 -5.35 1.24 4.93
C TRP A 68 -6.21 0.16 5.61
N LEU A 69 -6.77 -0.75 4.82
CA LEU A 69 -7.65 -1.82 5.32
C LEU A 69 -6.94 -2.72 6.34
N VAL A 70 -5.73 -3.16 6.05
CA VAL A 70 -5.00 -4.10 6.91
C VAL A 70 -4.59 -3.49 8.25
N VAL A 71 -4.33 -2.19 8.29
CA VAL A 71 -4.06 -1.47 9.55
C VAL A 71 -5.26 -1.56 10.50
N ASN A 72 -6.47 -1.62 9.94
CA ASN A 72 -7.71 -1.75 10.71
C ASN A 72 -8.00 -3.20 11.15
N TYR A 73 -7.22 -4.19 10.73
CA TYR A 73 -7.36 -5.57 11.19
C TYR A 73 -7.13 -5.73 12.71
N VAL A 74 -6.43 -4.79 13.33
CA VAL A 74 -6.26 -4.77 14.79
C VAL A 74 -7.60 -4.80 15.55
N TYR A 75 -8.65 -4.23 14.96
CA TYR A 75 -9.99 -4.22 15.57
C TYR A 75 -10.74 -5.56 15.50
N PHE A 76 -10.18 -6.57 14.81
CA PHE A 76 -10.68 -7.95 14.84
C PHE A 76 -10.06 -8.79 15.97
N ILE A 77 -9.14 -8.23 16.77
CA ILE A 77 -8.58 -8.89 17.95
C ILE A 77 -9.61 -8.82 19.07
N SER A 78 -9.91 -9.98 19.68
CA SER A 78 -10.99 -10.13 20.66
C SER A 78 -10.84 -9.20 21.88
N ASP A 79 -9.61 -9.00 22.35
CA ASP A 79 -9.31 -8.23 23.55
C ASP A 79 -8.52 -6.95 23.23
N VAL A 80 -8.80 -6.32 22.07
CA VAL A 80 -8.08 -5.10 21.63
C VAL A 80 -8.22 -3.94 22.63
N SER A 81 -9.29 -3.92 23.43
CA SER A 81 -9.50 -2.93 24.49
C SER A 81 -8.45 -2.97 25.61
N LEU A 82 -7.71 -4.08 25.73
CA LEU A 82 -6.61 -4.23 26.67
C LEU A 82 -5.28 -3.70 26.13
N PHE A 83 -5.23 -3.34 24.85
CA PHE A 83 -4.02 -2.81 24.24
C PHE A 83 -3.76 -1.38 24.75
N ASN A 84 -2.52 -1.14 25.19
CA ASN A 84 -2.05 0.24 25.33
C ASN A 84 -1.79 0.85 23.95
N ASN A 85 -1.58 2.16 23.88
CA ASN A 85 -1.35 2.88 22.62
C ASN A 85 -0.13 2.35 21.85
N GLU A 86 0.92 1.92 22.56
CA GLU A 86 2.13 1.38 21.98
C GLU A 86 1.87 0.05 21.26
N LEU A 87 1.27 -0.93 21.95
CA LEU A 87 0.94 -2.24 21.38
C LEU A 87 -0.04 -2.11 20.22
N LEU A 88 -1.00 -1.18 20.30
CA LEU A 88 -1.94 -0.88 19.24
C LEU A 88 -1.20 -0.36 18.00
N PHE A 89 -0.27 0.58 18.18
CA PHE A 89 0.54 1.14 17.09
C PHE A 89 1.44 0.09 16.46
N GLU A 90 2.15 -0.71 17.27
CA GLU A 90 3.03 -1.78 16.80
C GLU A 90 2.27 -2.82 15.99
N SER A 91 1.10 -3.25 16.47
CA SER A 91 0.25 -4.22 15.75
C SER A 91 -0.20 -3.67 14.39
N LYS A 92 -0.65 -2.43 14.34
CA LYS A 92 -1.02 -1.74 13.09
C LYS A 92 0.15 -1.67 12.12
N LEU A 93 1.34 -1.34 12.62
CA LEU A 93 2.56 -1.25 11.82
C LEU A 93 2.95 -2.61 11.23
N VAL A 94 2.92 -3.68 12.04
CA VAL A 94 3.24 -5.05 11.59
C VAL A 94 2.27 -5.51 10.50
N PHE A 95 0.96 -5.27 10.65
CA PHE A 95 -0.03 -5.62 9.62
C PHE A 95 0.22 -4.84 8.32
N GLY A 96 0.48 -3.54 8.43
CA GLY A 96 0.78 -2.71 7.27
C GLY A 96 2.05 -3.13 6.54
N ILE A 97 3.14 -3.42 7.26
CA ILE A 97 4.39 -3.92 6.68
C ILE A 97 4.14 -5.26 5.97
N SER A 98 3.38 -6.17 6.59
CA SER A 98 3.03 -7.45 6.00
C SER A 98 2.29 -7.28 4.66
N ALA A 99 1.36 -6.31 4.58
CA ALA A 99 0.67 -5.99 3.33
C ALA A 99 1.61 -5.37 2.27
N VAL A 100 2.55 -4.53 2.67
CA VAL A 100 3.57 -3.99 1.75
C VAL A 100 4.42 -5.12 1.19
N ILE A 101 4.88 -6.07 2.04
CA ILE A 101 5.62 -7.27 1.59
C ILE A 101 4.76 -8.09 0.62
N GLY A 102 3.46 -8.26 0.91
CA GLY A 102 2.52 -8.92 0.00
C GLY A 102 2.42 -8.23 -1.35
N HIS A 103 2.38 -6.90 -1.38
CA HIS A 103 2.35 -6.14 -2.63
C HIS A 103 3.67 -6.26 -3.43
N LEU A 104 4.83 -6.32 -2.76
CA LEU A 104 6.13 -6.49 -3.42
C LEU A 104 6.30 -7.91 -3.98
N PHE A 105 5.87 -8.90 -3.20
CA PHE A 105 6.04 -10.32 -3.48
C PHE A 105 4.70 -11.07 -3.45
N PRO A 106 3.78 -10.77 -4.40
CA PRO A 106 2.43 -11.32 -4.40
C PRO A 106 2.43 -12.79 -4.80
N ILE A 107 1.94 -13.67 -3.90
CA ILE A 107 1.81 -15.10 -4.15
C ILE A 107 0.92 -15.39 -5.37
N TYR A 108 -0.11 -14.58 -5.61
CA TYR A 108 -1.07 -14.77 -6.70
C TYR A 108 -0.51 -14.55 -8.10
N THR A 109 0.68 -13.93 -8.22
CA THR A 109 1.28 -13.57 -9.52
C THR A 109 2.76 -13.96 -9.63
N GLY A 110 3.13 -15.04 -8.92
CA GLY A 110 4.49 -15.60 -8.96
C GLY A 110 5.54 -14.66 -8.36
N PHE A 111 5.20 -13.98 -7.28
CA PHE A 111 6.08 -13.09 -6.52
C PHE A 111 6.64 -11.88 -7.31
N ARG A 112 5.99 -11.52 -8.42
CA ARG A 112 6.36 -10.36 -9.26
C ARG A 112 5.33 -9.24 -9.08
N GLY A 113 5.56 -8.40 -8.06
CA GLY A 113 4.66 -7.34 -7.65
C GLY A 113 5.05 -5.92 -8.06
N GLY A 114 4.54 -4.94 -7.33
CA GLY A 114 4.81 -3.52 -7.48
C GLY A 114 5.92 -3.03 -6.54
N LYS A 115 6.02 -1.69 -6.38
CA LYS A 115 6.99 -1.04 -5.48
C LYS A 115 6.44 -0.75 -4.08
N GLY A 116 5.15 -0.98 -3.84
CA GLY A 116 4.53 -0.80 -2.54
C GLY A 116 4.20 0.64 -2.13
N ILE A 117 4.53 1.65 -2.94
CA ILE A 117 4.40 3.07 -2.56
C ILE A 117 2.94 3.44 -2.24
N ALA A 118 1.98 3.04 -3.06
CA ALA A 118 0.56 3.29 -2.82
C ALA A 118 0.03 2.52 -1.59
N THR A 119 0.48 1.28 -1.41
CA THR A 119 0.12 0.46 -0.23
C THR A 119 0.72 1.06 1.05
N MET A 120 1.96 1.57 0.98
CA MET A 120 2.59 2.29 2.08
C MET A 120 1.84 3.59 2.42
N LEU A 121 1.38 4.34 1.42
CA LEU A 121 0.54 5.51 1.66
C LEU A 121 -0.73 5.13 2.44
N GLY A 122 -1.38 4.03 2.07
CA GLY A 122 -2.54 3.50 2.80
C GLY A 122 -2.22 3.12 4.25
N LEU A 123 -1.08 2.46 4.49
CA LEU A 123 -0.55 2.19 5.83
C LEU A 123 -0.39 3.48 6.64
N LEU A 124 0.29 4.50 6.07
CA LEU A 124 0.54 5.76 6.76
C LEU A 124 -0.74 6.52 7.10
N ILE A 125 -1.74 6.50 6.20
CA ILE A 125 -3.09 7.06 6.45
C ILE A 125 -3.75 6.37 7.66
N GLY A 126 -3.60 5.04 7.78
CA GLY A 126 -4.17 4.28 8.89
C GLY A 126 -3.43 4.43 10.22
N LEU A 127 -2.13 4.75 10.19
CA LEU A 127 -1.32 4.99 11.39
C LEU A 127 -1.48 6.41 11.91
N HIS A 128 -1.30 7.42 11.05
CA HIS A 128 -1.33 8.82 11.44
C HIS A 128 -1.84 9.68 10.26
N PHE A 129 -3.15 9.87 10.21
CA PHE A 129 -3.82 10.52 9.07
C PHE A 129 -3.29 11.92 8.76
N GLN A 130 -3.05 12.74 9.79
CA GLN A 130 -2.60 14.12 9.61
C GLN A 130 -1.20 14.16 9.00
N ALA A 131 -0.25 13.39 9.54
CA ALA A 131 1.11 13.31 9.02
C ALA A 131 1.12 12.75 7.57
N ALA A 132 0.28 11.74 7.28
CA ALA A 132 0.14 11.20 5.94
C ALA A 132 -0.39 12.24 4.94
N LEU A 133 -1.35 13.06 5.37
CA LEU A 133 -1.91 14.15 4.55
C LEU A 133 -0.86 15.21 4.21
N PHE A 134 -0.07 15.66 5.20
CA PHE A 134 1.03 16.62 4.97
C PHE A 134 2.10 16.04 4.04
N SER A 135 2.52 14.79 4.28
CA SER A 135 3.49 14.11 3.41
C SER A 135 2.98 13.91 1.98
N PHE A 136 1.68 13.62 1.82
CA PHE A 136 1.04 13.54 0.52
C PHE A 136 1.00 14.91 -0.19
N PHE A 137 0.77 15.99 0.53
CA PHE A 137 0.86 17.34 -0.03
C PHE A 137 2.29 17.65 -0.54
N ILE A 138 3.31 17.30 0.24
CA ILE A 138 4.72 17.41 -0.18
C ILE A 138 4.98 16.54 -1.43
N PHE A 139 4.45 15.31 -1.47
CA PHE A 139 4.54 14.46 -2.67
C PHE A 139 4.01 15.17 -3.92
N ILE A 140 2.80 15.75 -3.83
CA ILE A 140 2.19 16.46 -4.96
C ILE A 140 3.06 17.65 -5.37
N LEU A 141 3.53 18.46 -4.43
CA LEU A 141 4.32 19.65 -4.70
C LEU A 141 5.63 19.30 -5.39
N VAL A 142 6.37 18.32 -4.87
CA VAL A 142 7.60 17.83 -5.50
C VAL A 142 7.34 17.20 -6.87
N CYS A 143 6.21 16.49 -7.01
CA CYS A 143 5.85 15.87 -8.29
C CYS A 143 5.54 16.91 -9.38
N LEU A 144 4.87 18.01 -9.02
CA LEU A 144 4.56 19.10 -9.95
C LEU A 144 5.85 19.83 -10.41
N ILE A 145 6.80 20.03 -9.50
CA ILE A 145 8.06 20.73 -9.78
C ILE A 145 9.02 19.82 -10.55
N SER A 146 9.28 18.61 -10.05
CA SER A 146 10.31 17.71 -10.57
C SER A 146 9.85 16.84 -11.74
N ARG A 147 8.55 16.55 -11.81
CA ARG A 147 7.92 15.55 -12.72
C ARG A 147 8.43 14.12 -12.53
N TYR A 148 9.13 13.84 -11.40
CA TYR A 148 9.66 12.52 -11.05
C TYR A 148 8.89 11.91 -9.86
N ILE A 149 8.03 10.92 -10.12
CA ILE A 149 7.26 10.22 -9.07
C ILE A 149 8.18 9.57 -8.02
N SER A 150 9.31 8.99 -8.45
CA SER A 150 10.26 8.34 -7.53
C SER A 150 10.89 9.35 -6.56
N LEU A 151 11.33 10.50 -7.06
CA LEU A 151 11.89 11.56 -6.21
C LEU A 151 10.83 12.09 -5.23
N SER A 152 9.62 12.32 -5.71
CA SER A 152 8.50 12.80 -4.90
C SER A 152 8.17 11.84 -3.76
N SER A 153 8.16 10.52 -4.03
CA SER A 153 7.87 9.52 -2.99
C SER A 153 8.99 9.43 -1.94
N ILE A 154 10.25 9.57 -2.34
CA ILE A 154 11.38 9.59 -1.39
C ILE A 154 11.29 10.81 -0.48
N ILE A 155 11.11 12.01 -1.03
CA ILE A 155 11.03 13.25 -0.25
C ILE A 155 9.81 13.22 0.69
N ALA A 156 8.65 12.77 0.22
CA ALA A 156 7.46 12.61 1.04
C ALA A 156 7.68 11.61 2.18
N SER A 157 8.34 10.48 1.93
CA SER A 157 8.64 9.48 2.96
C SER A 157 9.60 10.03 4.03
N ILE A 158 10.61 10.80 3.63
CA ILE A 158 11.53 11.45 4.58
C ILE A 158 10.82 12.53 5.39
N SER A 159 9.83 13.22 4.82
CA SER A 159 9.09 14.26 5.53
C SER A 159 8.11 13.73 6.57
N PHE A 160 7.60 12.50 6.42
CA PHE A 160 6.56 11.94 7.28
C PHE A 160 6.92 11.98 8.78
N PRO A 161 8.11 11.55 9.25
CA PRO A 161 8.45 11.55 10.67
C PRO A 161 8.44 12.95 11.32
N PHE A 162 8.55 14.02 10.52
CA PHE A 162 8.54 15.39 11.05
C PHE A 162 7.11 15.90 11.37
N PHE A 163 6.08 15.15 10.98
CA PHE A 163 4.67 15.48 11.20
C PHE A 163 3.97 14.52 12.16
N VAL A 164 4.66 13.50 12.65
CA VAL A 164 4.20 12.57 13.71
C VAL A 164 4.56 13.14 15.07
#